data_cfd7dacd1ea289b41c2711cf2735f987
#
_entry.id   cfd7dacd1ea289b41c2711cf2735f987
#
_cell.length_a   1.000
_cell.length_b   1.000
_cell.length_c   1.000
_cell.angle_alpha   90.00
_cell.angle_beta   90.00
_cell.angle_gamma   90.00
#
_symmetry.space_group_name_H-M   'P 1'
#
loop_
_entity.id
_entity.type
_entity.pdbx_description
1 polymer ?
#
loop_
_entity_poly.entity_id
_entity_poly.type
_entity_poly.pdbx_seq_one_letter_code
_entity_poly.pdbx_strand_id
1 'polypeptide(L)'
;KDNSLNNIEVLSFHKGFKSIIEIWLKINKGTGNKLGIIRDFDNEEKSKSDHERYNQYKNIQVATTKKYTLEDDFVNEENNFEILKDYFEKEHNWVDIDTPDKLSDKWKKAKAQTMYDFCMDLSSDALKEIKLPKHIQDVMDFMQNGKV
;
A
#
# COMPACT_ATOMS: atom_id res chain seq x y z
N LYS A 1 -19.20 2.68 13.93
CA LYS A 1 -18.02 1.77 13.92
C LYS A 1 -18.18 0.91 12.70
N ASP A 2 -17.35 1.15 11.71
CA ASP A 2 -17.36 0.38 10.47
C ASP A 2 -16.65 -0.97 10.74
N ASN A 3 -17.42 -2.05 10.83
CA ASN A 3 -16.91 -3.40 11.06
C ASN A 3 -16.47 -4.09 9.76
N SER A 4 -16.36 -3.35 8.65
CA SER A 4 -16.14 -3.90 7.32
C SER A 4 -14.77 -4.56 7.12
N LEU A 5 -13.78 -4.24 7.97
CA LEU A 5 -12.43 -4.80 7.92
C LEU A 5 -12.20 -6.01 8.83
N ASN A 6 -13.18 -6.42 9.63
CA ASN A 6 -13.01 -7.47 10.64
C ASN A 6 -12.67 -8.87 10.08
N ASN A 7 -12.78 -9.07 8.77
CA ASN A 7 -12.50 -10.35 8.10
C ASN A 7 -11.38 -10.24 7.06
N ILE A 8 -10.55 -9.19 7.13
CA ILE A 8 -9.42 -9.00 6.24
C ILE A 8 -8.15 -9.34 6.99
N GLU A 9 -7.41 -10.33 6.49
CA GLU A 9 -6.08 -10.66 6.96
C GLU A 9 -5.05 -10.01 6.04
N VAL A 10 -4.08 -9.31 6.63
CA VAL A 10 -2.99 -8.65 5.88
C VAL A 10 -1.70 -9.43 6.09
N LEU A 11 -1.10 -9.84 5.00
CA LEU A 11 0.16 -10.58 4.99
C LEU A 11 1.21 -9.83 4.16
N SER A 12 2.46 -9.82 4.64
CA SER A 12 3.59 -9.22 3.93
C SER A 12 4.48 -10.31 3.33
N PHE A 13 4.85 -10.14 2.06
CA PHE A 13 5.72 -11.07 1.34
C PHE A 13 6.80 -10.32 0.57
N HIS A 14 8.05 -10.73 0.72
CA HIS A 14 9.17 -10.13 -0.01
C HIS A 14 9.33 -10.63 -1.45
N LYS A 15 8.98 -11.89 -1.70
CA LYS A 15 9.14 -12.56 -3.01
C LYS A 15 8.09 -13.67 -3.18
N GLY A 16 7.97 -14.20 -4.41
CA GLY A 16 7.11 -15.36 -4.64
C GLY A 16 5.64 -15.04 -4.92
N PHE A 17 5.32 -13.81 -5.16
CA PHE A 17 4.00 -13.28 -5.44
C PHE A 17 3.18 -14.13 -6.43
N LYS A 18 3.76 -14.52 -7.57
CA LYS A 18 3.08 -15.37 -8.56
C LYS A 18 2.69 -16.73 -7.98
N SER A 19 3.61 -17.37 -7.29
CA SER A 19 3.35 -18.68 -6.68
C SER A 19 2.25 -18.61 -5.62
N ILE A 20 2.19 -17.52 -4.86
CA ILE A 20 1.13 -17.29 -3.87
C ILE A 20 -0.23 -17.21 -4.53
N ILE A 21 -0.37 -16.43 -5.61
CA ILE A 21 -1.63 -16.33 -6.35
C ILE A 21 -2.03 -17.70 -6.93
N GLU A 22 -1.10 -18.41 -7.52
CA GLU A 22 -1.38 -19.71 -8.13
C GLU A 22 -1.83 -20.75 -7.10
N ILE A 23 -1.21 -20.78 -5.92
CA ILE A 23 -1.64 -21.62 -4.80
C ILE A 23 -3.02 -21.18 -4.31
N TRP A 24 -3.20 -19.87 -4.09
CA TRP A 24 -4.46 -19.33 -3.61
C TRP A 24 -5.63 -19.65 -4.54
N LEU A 25 -5.44 -19.53 -5.85
CA LEU A 25 -6.44 -19.89 -6.87
C LEU A 25 -6.83 -21.37 -6.80
N LYS A 26 -5.88 -22.27 -6.53
CA LYS A 26 -6.16 -23.68 -6.38
C LYS A 26 -6.99 -24.00 -5.14
N ILE A 27 -6.65 -23.36 -4.01
CA ILE A 27 -7.30 -23.59 -2.73
C ILE A 27 -8.70 -22.97 -2.70
N ASN A 28 -8.86 -21.78 -3.28
CA ASN A 28 -10.09 -20.99 -3.21
C ASN A 28 -10.98 -21.10 -4.45
N LYS A 29 -10.78 -22.13 -5.27
CA LYS A 29 -11.62 -22.38 -6.44
C LYS A 29 -13.08 -22.59 -6.02
N GLY A 30 -13.96 -21.72 -6.51
CA GLY A 30 -15.40 -21.78 -6.23
C GLY A 30 -15.81 -21.24 -4.85
N THR A 31 -14.90 -20.66 -4.10
CA THR A 31 -15.23 -19.93 -2.86
C THR A 31 -15.57 -18.47 -3.14
N GLY A 32 -16.20 -17.81 -2.17
CA GLY A 32 -16.41 -16.35 -2.19
C GLY A 32 -15.23 -15.53 -1.67
N ASN A 33 -14.12 -16.20 -1.30
CA ASN A 33 -12.95 -15.51 -0.76
C ASN A 33 -12.30 -14.60 -1.80
N LYS A 34 -11.78 -13.47 -1.35
CA LYS A 34 -11.11 -12.48 -2.18
C LYS A 34 -9.62 -12.42 -1.84
N LEU A 35 -8.80 -12.02 -2.81
CA LEU A 35 -7.38 -11.77 -2.64
C LEU A 35 -7.04 -10.39 -3.21
N GLY A 36 -6.72 -9.45 -2.34
CA GLY A 36 -6.19 -8.14 -2.68
C GLY A 36 -4.66 -8.14 -2.57
N ILE A 37 -3.98 -7.59 -3.55
CA ILE A 37 -2.52 -7.54 -3.58
C ILE A 37 -2.06 -6.13 -3.94
N ILE A 38 -1.15 -5.61 -3.12
CA ILE A 38 -0.46 -4.36 -3.34
C ILE A 38 1.02 -4.68 -3.51
N ARG A 39 1.63 -4.12 -4.55
CA ARG A 39 3.05 -4.32 -4.84
C ARG A 39 3.72 -3.04 -5.32
N ASP A 40 5.03 -2.96 -5.12
CA ASP A 40 5.85 -1.91 -5.71
C ASP A 40 6.02 -2.12 -7.21
N PHE A 41 6.12 -1.02 -7.95
CA PHE A 41 6.40 -1.03 -9.39
C PHE A 41 7.84 -1.42 -9.69
N ASP A 42 8.80 -0.96 -8.88
CA ASP A 42 10.23 -1.24 -9.01
C ASP A 42 10.82 -0.98 -10.41
N ASN A 43 10.15 -0.13 -11.19
CA ASN A 43 10.50 0.16 -12.58
C ASN A 43 10.50 -1.08 -13.51
N GLU A 44 9.64 -2.04 -13.24
CA GLU A 44 9.55 -3.30 -13.96
C GLU A 44 8.24 -3.45 -14.73
N GLU A 45 8.09 -2.76 -15.88
CA GLU A 45 6.87 -2.77 -16.70
C GLU A 45 6.40 -4.19 -17.05
N LYS A 46 7.33 -5.09 -17.38
CA LYS A 46 6.98 -6.48 -17.67
C LYS A 46 6.41 -7.19 -16.45
N SER A 47 7.03 -6.97 -15.30
CA SER A 47 6.59 -7.54 -14.04
C SER A 47 5.20 -7.01 -13.63
N LYS A 48 4.96 -5.72 -13.84
CA LYS A 48 3.65 -5.09 -13.64
C LYS A 48 2.59 -5.78 -14.50
N SER A 49 2.80 -5.84 -15.80
CA SER A 49 1.90 -6.48 -16.75
C SER A 49 1.65 -7.96 -16.42
N ASP A 50 2.68 -8.71 -16.08
CA ASP A 50 2.58 -10.11 -15.67
C ASP A 50 1.73 -10.31 -14.40
N HIS A 51 1.75 -9.35 -13.49
CA HIS A 51 0.97 -9.43 -12.26
C HIS A 51 -0.47 -8.95 -12.46
N GLU A 52 -0.67 -7.85 -13.16
CA GLU A 52 -1.99 -7.28 -13.40
C GLU A 52 -2.90 -8.19 -14.25
N ARG A 53 -2.33 -9.13 -15.01
CA ARG A 53 -3.13 -10.16 -15.71
C ARG A 53 -4.03 -10.97 -14.80
N TYR A 54 -3.70 -11.09 -13.51
CA TYR A 54 -4.55 -11.78 -12.55
C TYR A 54 -5.84 -11.01 -12.23
N ASN A 55 -5.94 -9.74 -12.61
CA ASN A 55 -7.17 -8.96 -12.50
C ASN A 55 -8.33 -9.48 -13.38
N GLN A 56 -8.07 -10.41 -14.31
CA GLN A 56 -9.12 -11.13 -15.02
C GLN A 56 -10.00 -12.01 -14.12
N TYR A 57 -9.50 -12.41 -12.94
CA TYR A 57 -10.27 -13.20 -11.99
C TYR A 57 -11.15 -12.27 -11.14
N LYS A 58 -12.44 -12.65 -10.96
CA LYS A 58 -13.41 -11.85 -10.22
C LYS A 58 -13.05 -11.65 -8.75
N ASN A 59 -12.31 -12.59 -8.18
CA ASN A 59 -11.96 -12.62 -6.77
C ASN A 59 -10.49 -12.27 -6.49
N ILE A 60 -9.80 -11.69 -7.46
CA ILE A 60 -8.43 -11.18 -7.31
C ILE A 60 -8.35 -9.74 -7.79
N GLN A 61 -7.72 -8.89 -6.99
CA GLN A 61 -7.34 -7.53 -7.35
C GLN A 61 -5.85 -7.35 -7.09
N VAL A 62 -5.10 -7.06 -8.13
CA VAL A 62 -3.68 -6.69 -8.05
C VAL A 62 -3.53 -5.22 -8.38
N ALA A 63 -2.91 -4.48 -7.50
CA ALA A 63 -2.57 -3.08 -7.73
C ALA A 63 -1.07 -2.85 -7.54
N THR A 64 -0.52 -2.00 -8.38
CA THR A 64 0.90 -1.65 -8.38
C THR A 64 1.03 -0.16 -8.10
N THR A 65 2.04 0.24 -7.34
CA THR A 65 2.34 1.65 -7.12
C THR A 65 2.46 2.40 -8.44
N LYS A 66 2.04 3.65 -8.46
CA LYS A 66 2.14 4.53 -9.63
C LYS A 66 3.59 4.95 -9.89
N LYS A 67 4.31 5.25 -8.81
CA LYS A 67 5.74 5.51 -8.80
C LYS A 67 6.53 4.23 -8.48
N TYR A 68 7.78 4.36 -8.04
CA TYR A 68 8.65 3.21 -7.80
C TYR A 68 8.23 2.37 -6.60
N THR A 69 7.91 3.02 -5.49
CA THR A 69 7.61 2.36 -4.22
C THR A 69 6.35 2.93 -3.55
N LEU A 70 5.90 2.24 -2.52
CA LEU A 70 4.78 2.69 -1.69
C LEU A 70 5.08 4.05 -1.05
N GLU A 71 6.30 4.26 -0.56
CA GLU A 71 6.69 5.52 0.07
C GLU A 71 6.61 6.69 -0.92
N ASP A 72 7.03 6.47 -2.18
CA ASP A 72 6.93 7.49 -3.23
C ASP A 72 5.47 7.88 -3.50
N ASP A 73 4.59 6.91 -3.62
CA ASP A 73 3.16 7.18 -3.86
C ASP A 73 2.53 7.86 -2.64
N PHE A 74 2.84 7.39 -1.43
CA PHE A 74 2.25 7.90 -0.20
C PHE A 74 2.63 9.36 0.07
N VAL A 75 3.91 9.71 -0.10
CA VAL A 75 4.41 11.08 0.07
C VAL A 75 3.80 12.04 -0.97
N ASN A 76 3.51 11.55 -2.17
CA ASN A 76 3.02 12.39 -3.27
C ASN A 76 1.48 12.50 -3.34
N GLU A 77 0.75 11.87 -2.42
CA GLU A 77 -0.69 12.12 -2.31
C GLU A 77 -0.96 13.51 -1.74
N GLU A 78 -2.13 14.05 -2.07
CA GLU A 78 -2.54 15.40 -1.69
C GLU A 78 -2.41 15.62 -0.17
N ASN A 79 -1.69 16.66 0.22
CA ASN A 79 -1.40 17.09 1.59
C ASN A 79 -0.50 16.15 2.42
N ASN A 80 -0.21 14.93 1.98
CA ASN A 80 0.58 14.00 2.76
C ASN A 80 2.00 14.50 2.99
N PHE A 81 2.60 15.13 1.99
CA PHE A 81 3.98 15.64 2.11
C PHE A 81 4.17 16.54 3.32
N GLU A 82 3.30 17.54 3.51
CA GLU A 82 3.43 18.49 4.61
C GLU A 82 3.23 17.82 5.97
N ILE A 83 2.26 16.93 6.08
CA ILE A 83 1.98 16.18 7.31
C ILE A 83 3.15 15.27 7.68
N LEU A 84 3.67 14.53 6.71
CA LEU A 84 4.80 13.62 6.90
C LEU A 84 6.08 14.37 7.22
N LYS A 85 6.34 15.49 6.53
CA LYS A 85 7.50 16.34 6.78
C LYS A 85 7.48 16.86 8.21
N ASP A 86 6.36 17.45 8.64
CA ASP A 86 6.20 17.97 10.00
C ASP A 86 6.42 16.88 11.06
N TYR A 87 5.87 15.70 10.84
CA TYR A 87 6.07 14.54 11.71
C TYR A 87 7.53 14.11 11.80
N PHE A 88 8.18 13.88 10.65
CA PHE A 88 9.56 13.39 10.67
C PHE A 88 10.58 14.42 11.13
N GLU A 89 10.34 15.71 10.92
CA GLU A 89 11.16 16.77 11.49
C GLU A 89 11.06 16.80 13.02
N LYS A 90 9.85 16.64 13.58
CA LYS A 90 9.61 16.70 15.03
C LYS A 90 10.03 15.43 15.77
N GLU A 91 9.56 14.28 15.31
CA GLU A 91 9.70 13.02 16.05
C GLU A 91 11.02 12.29 15.75
N HIS A 92 11.56 12.48 14.55
CA HIS A 92 12.79 11.81 14.13
C HIS A 92 13.98 12.76 13.90
N ASN A 93 13.80 14.07 14.09
CA ASN A 93 14.82 15.10 13.82
C ASN A 93 15.40 15.00 12.39
N TRP A 94 14.57 14.66 11.42
CA TRP A 94 15.02 14.61 10.04
C TRP A 94 15.23 16.02 9.47
N VAL A 95 16.35 16.21 8.81
CA VAL A 95 16.71 17.44 8.09
C VAL A 95 16.83 17.14 6.60
N ASP A 96 16.83 18.19 5.79
CA ASP A 96 16.96 18.10 4.31
C ASP A 96 15.87 17.27 3.65
N ILE A 97 14.63 17.37 4.13
CA ILE A 97 13.43 16.72 3.60
C ILE A 97 12.42 17.75 3.05
N ASP A 98 12.94 18.78 2.40
CA ASP A 98 12.20 19.95 1.90
C ASP A 98 11.44 19.69 0.59
N THR A 99 11.58 18.50 0.00
CA THR A 99 10.82 18.06 -1.18
C THR A 99 10.30 16.63 -1.01
N PRO A 100 9.19 16.27 -1.71
CA PRO A 100 8.65 14.92 -1.68
C PRO A 100 9.69 13.83 -2.00
N ASP A 101 10.53 14.07 -3.00
CA ASP A 101 11.56 13.09 -3.40
C ASP A 101 12.61 12.87 -2.31
N LYS A 102 13.09 13.94 -1.67
CA LYS A 102 14.06 13.84 -0.57
C LYS A 102 13.44 13.12 0.65
N LEU A 103 12.19 13.42 0.96
CA LEU A 103 11.47 12.75 2.04
C LEU A 103 11.30 11.26 1.75
N SER A 104 10.81 10.91 0.57
CA SER A 104 10.60 9.50 0.19
C SER A 104 11.91 8.72 0.14
N ASP A 105 12.99 9.32 -0.38
CA ASP A 105 14.31 8.70 -0.40
C ASP A 105 14.88 8.43 0.99
N LYS A 106 14.66 9.33 1.91
CA LYS A 106 15.07 9.15 3.31
C LYS A 106 14.22 8.09 3.99
N TRP A 107 12.91 8.10 3.75
CA TRP A 107 11.97 7.12 4.29
C TRP A 107 12.26 5.71 3.79
N LYS A 108 12.50 5.51 2.50
CA LYS A 108 12.93 4.23 1.92
C LYS A 108 14.17 3.63 2.59
N LYS A 109 15.08 4.46 3.08
CA LYS A 109 16.27 4.01 3.82
C LYS A 109 15.98 3.62 5.27
N ALA A 110 15.02 4.27 5.92
CA ALA A 110 14.64 4.03 7.31
C ALA A 110 13.60 2.91 7.48
N LYS A 111 12.83 2.60 6.41
CA LYS A 111 11.88 1.47 6.26
C LYS A 111 10.85 1.24 7.36
N ALA A 112 10.57 -0.06 7.62
CA ALA A 112 9.37 -0.52 8.32
C ALA A 112 9.16 0.07 9.73
N GLN A 113 10.22 0.34 10.47
CA GLN A 113 10.09 0.88 11.81
C GLN A 113 9.47 2.29 11.79
N THR A 114 9.95 3.17 10.91
CA THR A 114 9.44 4.54 10.83
C THR A 114 7.99 4.61 10.33
N MET A 115 7.55 3.67 9.48
CA MET A 115 6.13 3.57 9.10
C MET A 115 5.29 3.12 10.29
N TYR A 116 5.77 2.15 11.06
CA TYR A 116 5.09 1.68 12.25
C TYR A 116 4.97 2.81 13.29
N ASP A 117 6.07 3.50 13.59
CA ASP A 117 6.10 4.61 14.53
C ASP A 117 5.11 5.70 14.08
N PHE A 118 5.16 6.10 12.80
CA PHE A 118 4.20 7.05 12.23
C PHE A 118 2.74 6.63 12.46
N CYS A 119 2.40 5.37 12.17
CA CYS A 119 1.03 4.88 12.38
C CYS A 119 0.60 4.84 13.84
N MET A 120 1.55 4.62 14.75
CA MET A 120 1.26 4.55 16.20
C MET A 120 1.19 5.93 16.86
N ASP A 121 1.99 6.87 16.38
CA ASP A 121 2.10 8.20 16.98
C ASP A 121 1.03 9.18 16.50
N LEU A 122 0.49 8.94 15.30
CA LEU A 122 -0.56 9.83 14.79
C LEU A 122 -1.84 9.73 15.60
N SER A 123 -2.34 10.90 15.98
CA SER A 123 -3.68 11.01 16.55
C SER A 123 -4.74 10.55 15.56
N SER A 124 -5.88 10.12 16.07
CA SER A 124 -7.03 9.73 15.23
C SER A 124 -7.48 10.85 14.27
N ASP A 125 -7.26 12.11 14.63
CA ASP A 125 -7.64 13.23 13.79
C ASP A 125 -6.60 13.49 12.68
N ALA A 126 -5.32 13.40 12.98
CA ALA A 126 -4.25 13.49 11.97
C ALA A 126 -4.34 12.34 10.95
N LEU A 127 -4.70 11.13 11.39
CA LEU A 127 -4.94 9.99 10.49
C LEU A 127 -6.07 10.24 9.48
N LYS A 128 -7.08 11.05 9.81
CA LYS A 128 -8.17 11.39 8.88
C LYS A 128 -7.74 12.33 7.75
N GLU A 129 -6.68 13.10 7.98
CA GLU A 129 -6.13 14.03 6.99
C GLU A 129 -5.20 13.33 5.98
N ILE A 130 -4.64 12.18 6.37
CA ILE A 130 -3.79 11.37 5.50
C ILE A 130 -4.61 10.76 4.36
N LYS A 131 -4.11 10.92 3.15
CA LYS A 131 -4.69 10.32 1.95
C LYS A 131 -3.99 9.01 1.62
N LEU A 132 -4.77 7.96 1.49
CA LEU A 132 -4.25 6.68 0.99
C LEU A 132 -4.04 6.77 -0.52
N PRO A 133 -2.90 6.28 -1.04
CA PRO A 133 -2.69 6.14 -2.47
C PRO A 133 -3.83 5.36 -3.14
N LYS A 134 -4.21 5.80 -4.33
CA LYS A 134 -5.37 5.24 -5.05
C LYS A 134 -5.30 3.72 -5.20
N HIS A 135 -4.14 3.16 -5.48
CA HIS A 135 -3.97 1.71 -5.62
C HIS A 135 -4.27 0.94 -4.34
N ILE A 136 -4.02 1.53 -3.16
CA ILE A 136 -4.42 0.96 -1.86
C ILE A 136 -5.93 1.04 -1.70
N GLN A 137 -6.52 2.21 -1.97
CA GLN A 137 -7.97 2.39 -1.89
C GLN A 137 -8.71 1.39 -2.80
N ASP A 138 -8.27 1.26 -4.05
CA ASP A 138 -8.87 0.34 -5.02
C ASP A 138 -8.87 -1.13 -4.51
N VAL A 139 -7.78 -1.55 -3.85
CA VAL A 139 -7.71 -2.89 -3.26
C VAL A 139 -8.62 -3.00 -2.03
N MET A 140 -8.66 -1.99 -1.17
CA MET A 140 -9.54 -1.99 0.00
C MET A 140 -11.00 -2.04 -0.41
N ASP A 141 -11.41 -1.22 -1.37
CA ASP A 141 -12.77 -1.20 -1.91
C ASP A 141 -13.15 -2.56 -2.52
N PHE A 142 -12.22 -3.16 -3.27
CA PHE A 142 -12.42 -4.51 -3.78
C PHE A 142 -12.59 -5.54 -2.66
N MET A 143 -11.78 -5.50 -1.62
CA MET A 143 -11.88 -6.44 -0.50
C MET A 143 -13.22 -6.31 0.22
N GLN A 144 -13.73 -5.09 0.37
CA GLN A 144 -15.03 -4.83 0.98
C GLN A 144 -16.19 -5.21 0.06
N ASN A 145 -16.22 -4.68 -1.15
CA ASN A 145 -17.37 -4.67 -2.04
C ASN A 145 -17.30 -5.68 -3.20
N GLY A 146 -16.12 -6.17 -3.53
CA GLY A 146 -15.87 -6.96 -4.73
C GLY A 146 -15.59 -6.08 -5.95
N LYS A 147 -15.43 -6.71 -7.12
CA LYS A 147 -15.33 -5.98 -8.40
C LYS A 147 -16.71 -5.47 -8.79
N VAL A 148 -16.76 -4.20 -9.12
CA VAL A 148 -17.91 -3.56 -9.76
C VAL A 148 -17.96 -3.93 -11.24
#